data_865c31e8946228aaf4291141c9aa4a27
#
_entry.id   865c31e8946228aaf4291141c9aa4a27
#
_cell.length_a   1.000
_cell.length_b   1.000
_cell.length_c   1.000
_cell.angle_alpha   90.00
_cell.angle_beta   90.00
_cell.angle_gamma   90.00
#
_symmetry.space_group_name_H-M   'P 1'
#
loop_
_entity.id
_entity.type
_entity.pdbx_description
1 polymer ?
#
loop_
_entity_poly.entity_id
_entity_poly.type
_entity_poly.pdbx_seq_one_letter_code
_entity_poly.pdbx_strand_id
1 'polypeptide(L)'
;QDSSSAASDVYKRQVQRETPEKLSSDVRKDNFLEIYKEFIETKAKEQASGCSQCGTPFCQVHCPLQNNIPDWLKLTAEGRLKDAYEVSSATNSMPEVCGSICPQDRLCEGNCVIEQSGHGTVTIGAVEKFITNTAWENGWVEPINPISELKQSVGIIGAGPAGIAAAMELRKEGYQIWAFLNRRVF
;
A
#
# COMPACT_ATOMS: atom_id res chain seq x y z
N GLN A 1 12.37 -11.01 31.17
CA GLN A 1 12.30 -10.78 29.71
C GLN A 1 10.92 -10.30 29.23
N ASP A 2 9.85 -10.41 30.04
CA ASP A 2 8.47 -10.07 29.62
C ASP A 2 8.08 -8.59 29.80
N SER A 3 8.89 -7.79 30.52
CA SER A 3 8.57 -6.38 30.79
C SER A 3 8.74 -5.46 29.55
N SER A 4 9.56 -5.86 28.58
CA SER A 4 9.85 -5.05 27.41
C SER A 4 8.72 -5.13 26.35
N SER A 5 8.05 -6.27 26.22
CA SER A 5 6.94 -6.45 25.29
C SER A 5 5.68 -5.68 25.74
N ALA A 6 5.32 -5.77 27.02
CA ALA A 6 4.18 -5.05 27.58
C ALA A 6 4.34 -3.51 27.49
N ALA A 7 5.55 -2.98 27.75
CA ALA A 7 5.82 -1.56 27.59
C ALA A 7 5.72 -1.11 26.12
N SER A 8 6.20 -1.92 25.17
CA SER A 8 6.04 -1.68 23.74
C SER A 8 4.59 -1.64 23.32
N ASP A 9 3.75 -2.55 23.83
CA ASP A 9 2.32 -2.60 23.49
C ASP A 9 1.54 -1.42 24.05
N VAL A 10 1.87 -0.96 25.26
CA VAL A 10 1.29 0.27 25.84
C VAL A 10 1.63 1.50 25.00
N TYR A 11 2.87 1.62 24.53
CA TYR A 11 3.29 2.71 23.64
C TYR A 11 2.52 2.69 22.31
N LYS A 12 2.38 1.53 21.69
CA LYS A 12 1.67 1.37 20.41
C LYS A 12 0.20 1.76 20.49
N ARG A 13 -0.45 1.52 21.64
CA ARG A 13 -1.83 1.96 21.91
C ARG A 13 -1.96 3.48 22.11
N GLN A 14 -0.85 4.20 22.30
CA GLN A 14 -0.85 5.66 22.44
C GLN A 14 -0.75 6.39 21.10
N VAL A 15 -0.34 5.70 20.02
CA VAL A 15 -0.34 6.28 18.68
C VAL A 15 -1.77 6.37 18.18
N GLN A 16 -2.32 7.58 18.22
CA GLN A 16 -3.66 7.83 17.70
C GLN A 16 -3.66 7.77 16.18
N ARG A 17 -4.71 7.17 15.62
CA ARG A 17 -4.90 7.12 14.18
C ARG A 17 -5.06 8.54 13.63
N GLU A 18 -4.23 8.89 12.69
CA GLU A 18 -4.36 10.11 11.90
C GLU A 18 -4.39 9.77 10.41
N THR A 19 -5.28 10.44 9.68
CA THR A 19 -5.34 10.34 8.22
C THR A 19 -4.81 11.63 7.61
N PRO A 20 -4.27 11.58 6.37
CA PRO A 20 -3.90 12.79 5.66
C PRO A 20 -5.07 13.78 5.60
N GLU A 21 -4.79 15.03 5.84
CA GLU A 21 -5.81 16.09 5.77
C GLU A 21 -6.35 16.25 4.34
N LYS A 22 -7.64 16.51 4.23
CA LYS A 22 -8.22 16.91 2.94
C LYS A 22 -7.87 18.37 2.64
N LEU A 23 -7.55 18.64 1.38
CA LEU A 23 -7.47 20.00 0.88
C LEU A 23 -8.82 20.71 1.03
N SER A 24 -8.80 22.05 1.20
CA SER A 24 -10.04 22.82 1.32
C SER A 24 -10.94 22.66 0.09
N SER A 25 -12.23 22.81 0.27
CA SER A 25 -13.21 22.74 -0.84
C SER A 25 -12.91 23.74 -1.95
N ASP A 26 -12.37 24.92 -1.59
CA ASP A 26 -12.03 25.96 -2.56
C ASP A 26 -10.88 25.56 -3.48
N VAL A 27 -9.89 24.84 -2.95
CA VAL A 27 -8.79 24.29 -3.76
C VAL A 27 -9.27 23.11 -4.61
N ARG A 28 -10.10 22.23 -4.05
CA ARG A 28 -10.56 21.02 -4.75
C ARG A 28 -11.51 21.26 -5.91
N LYS A 29 -12.28 22.35 -5.90
CA LYS A 29 -13.22 22.68 -7.00
C LYS A 29 -12.52 23.17 -8.27
N ASP A 30 -11.28 23.63 -8.16
CA ASP A 30 -10.55 24.27 -9.26
C ASP A 30 -9.76 23.29 -10.13
N ASN A 31 -9.63 22.02 -9.69
CA ASN A 31 -8.88 21.01 -10.44
C ASN A 31 -9.36 19.58 -10.09
N PHE A 32 -8.82 18.59 -10.81
CA PHE A 32 -9.08 17.16 -10.59
C PHE A 32 -7.85 16.42 -10.01
N LEU A 33 -6.99 17.15 -9.29
CA LEU A 33 -5.82 16.57 -8.65
C LEU A 33 -6.18 15.85 -7.34
N GLU A 34 -5.18 15.29 -6.69
CA GLU A 34 -5.32 14.62 -5.39
C GLU A 34 -5.97 15.56 -4.35
N ILE A 35 -6.94 15.04 -3.64
CA ILE A 35 -7.72 15.81 -2.65
C ILE A 35 -7.16 15.73 -1.25
N TYR A 36 -6.26 14.79 -0.98
CA TYR A 36 -5.59 14.63 0.30
C TYR A 36 -4.16 15.16 0.23
N LYS A 37 -3.71 15.75 1.34
CA LYS A 37 -2.28 16.01 1.53
C LYS A 37 -1.53 14.68 1.68
N GLU A 38 -0.25 14.69 1.40
CA GLU A 38 0.60 13.53 1.64
C GLU A 38 1.11 13.50 3.08
N PHE A 39 1.40 12.31 3.57
CA PHE A 39 2.18 12.18 4.80
C PHE A 39 3.61 12.65 4.57
N ILE A 40 4.15 13.35 5.56
CA ILE A 40 5.60 13.52 5.68
C ILE A 40 6.20 12.26 6.31
N GLU A 41 7.47 12.00 6.05
CA GLU A 41 8.16 10.78 6.50
C GLU A 41 8.02 10.52 8.01
N THR A 42 8.19 11.56 8.83
CA THR A 42 8.07 11.45 10.29
C THR A 42 6.68 10.99 10.72
N LYS A 43 5.62 11.48 10.04
CA LYS A 43 4.24 11.07 10.34
C LYS A 43 3.95 9.66 9.86
N ALA A 44 4.44 9.28 8.68
CA ALA A 44 4.31 7.92 8.18
C ALA A 44 4.97 6.90 9.12
N LYS A 45 6.18 7.20 9.61
CA LYS A 45 6.88 6.38 10.61
C LYS A 45 6.11 6.26 11.91
N GLU A 46 5.57 7.39 12.41
CA GLU A 46 4.75 7.40 13.63
C GLU A 46 3.52 6.51 13.46
N GLN A 47 2.74 6.71 12.38
CA GLN A 47 1.53 5.92 12.14
C GLN A 47 1.85 4.44 11.93
N ALA A 48 2.91 4.11 11.21
CA ALA A 48 3.37 2.73 11.03
C ALA A 48 3.79 2.06 12.35
N SER A 49 4.38 2.82 13.29
CA SER A 49 4.81 2.32 14.61
C SER A 49 3.65 1.85 15.49
N GLY A 50 2.42 2.29 15.20
CA GLY A 50 1.21 1.81 15.88
C GLY A 50 0.90 0.33 15.65
N CYS A 51 1.55 -0.33 14.69
CA CYS A 51 1.34 -1.74 14.41
C CYS A 51 1.88 -2.65 15.53
N SER A 52 1.05 -3.53 16.08
CA SER A 52 1.42 -4.47 17.14
C SER A 52 2.17 -5.72 16.67
N GLN A 53 2.45 -5.87 15.37
CA GLN A 53 3.16 -7.02 14.81
C GLN A 53 2.54 -8.35 15.25
N CYS A 54 1.24 -8.53 15.01
CA CYS A 54 0.45 -9.67 15.48
C CYS A 54 0.97 -10.98 14.89
N GLY A 55 1.04 -12.04 15.72
CA GLY A 55 1.39 -13.39 15.26
C GLY A 55 0.37 -13.97 14.27
N THR A 56 -0.91 -13.55 14.36
CA THR A 56 -1.93 -13.82 13.35
C THR A 56 -2.43 -12.47 12.83
N PRO A 57 -1.89 -11.98 11.71
CA PRO A 57 -2.19 -10.65 11.19
C PRO A 57 -3.53 -10.64 10.43
N PHE A 58 -4.63 -10.34 11.09
CA PHE A 58 -5.95 -10.28 10.46
C PHE A 58 -6.02 -9.25 9.32
N CYS A 59 -5.23 -8.18 9.38
CA CYS A 59 -5.10 -7.24 8.27
C CYS A 59 -4.60 -7.92 6.98
N GLN A 60 -3.64 -8.83 7.09
CA GLN A 60 -3.14 -9.63 5.97
C GLN A 60 -4.16 -10.69 5.53
N VAL A 61 -4.77 -11.40 6.48
CA VAL A 61 -5.77 -12.45 6.19
C VAL A 61 -6.97 -11.88 5.42
N HIS A 62 -7.40 -10.67 5.76
CA HIS A 62 -8.54 -10.01 5.09
C HIS A 62 -8.14 -9.17 3.86
N CYS A 63 -6.85 -9.08 3.56
CA CYS A 63 -6.39 -8.51 2.31
C CYS A 63 -6.57 -9.52 1.17
N PRO A 64 -7.30 -9.20 0.08
CA PRO A 64 -7.47 -10.12 -1.06
C PRO A 64 -6.15 -10.56 -1.70
N LEU A 65 -5.10 -9.74 -1.57
CA LEU A 65 -3.75 -10.04 -2.06
C LEU A 65 -2.86 -10.71 -1.01
N GLN A 66 -3.36 -10.91 0.22
CA GLN A 66 -2.60 -11.42 1.35
C GLN A 66 -1.26 -10.67 1.56
N ASN A 67 -1.30 -9.36 1.35
CA ASN A 67 -0.11 -8.51 1.40
C ASN A 67 0.53 -8.52 2.80
N ASN A 68 1.87 -8.53 2.85
CA ASN A 68 2.66 -8.62 4.08
C ASN A 68 2.64 -7.31 4.89
N ILE A 69 1.44 -6.87 5.27
CA ILE A 69 1.16 -5.57 5.89
C ILE A 69 1.99 -5.33 7.16
N PRO A 70 2.07 -6.25 8.13
CA PRO A 70 2.87 -6.00 9.33
C PRO A 70 4.35 -5.76 9.03
N ASP A 71 4.91 -6.48 8.05
CA ASP A 71 6.33 -6.42 7.74
C ASP A 71 6.71 -5.06 7.15
N TRP A 72 5.99 -4.59 6.13
CA TRP A 72 6.30 -3.28 5.57
C TRP A 72 5.92 -2.11 6.50
N LEU A 73 4.93 -2.26 7.39
CA LEU A 73 4.68 -1.28 8.46
C LEU A 73 5.86 -1.19 9.42
N LYS A 74 6.43 -2.34 9.83
CA LYS A 74 7.63 -2.36 10.65
C LYS A 74 8.80 -1.67 9.98
N LEU A 75 9.08 -2.02 8.73
CA LEU A 75 10.16 -1.42 7.94
C LEU A 75 9.97 0.09 7.78
N THR A 76 8.73 0.55 7.58
CA THR A 76 8.41 1.97 7.52
C THR A 76 8.68 2.67 8.85
N ALA A 77 8.26 2.09 9.97
CA ALA A 77 8.53 2.63 11.30
C ALA A 77 10.04 2.74 11.59
N GLU A 78 10.83 1.79 11.10
CA GLU A 78 12.30 1.78 11.20
C GLU A 78 12.98 2.77 10.20
N GLY A 79 12.21 3.36 9.25
CA GLY A 79 12.75 4.25 8.23
C GLY A 79 13.41 3.55 7.05
N ARG A 80 13.22 2.25 6.90
CA ARG A 80 13.70 1.41 5.80
C ARG A 80 12.70 1.43 4.65
N LEU A 81 12.49 2.60 4.05
CA LEU A 81 11.40 2.83 3.11
C LEU A 81 11.53 2.04 1.81
N LYS A 82 12.77 1.85 1.32
CA LYS A 82 13.00 1.03 0.12
C LYS A 82 12.62 -0.43 0.37
N ASP A 83 13.05 -0.99 1.49
CA ASP A 83 12.72 -2.37 1.86
C ASP A 83 11.21 -2.52 2.09
N ALA A 84 10.56 -1.50 2.69
CA ALA A 84 9.11 -1.47 2.86
C ALA A 84 8.37 -1.50 1.52
N TYR A 85 8.84 -0.73 0.53
CA TYR A 85 8.30 -0.77 -0.82
C TYR A 85 8.47 -2.15 -1.47
N GLU A 86 9.65 -2.75 -1.39
CA GLU A 86 9.92 -4.07 -1.95
C GLU A 86 9.00 -5.15 -1.37
N VAL A 87 8.77 -5.12 -0.05
CA VAL A 87 7.85 -6.05 0.63
C VAL A 87 6.38 -5.77 0.25
N SER A 88 5.96 -4.52 0.18
CA SER A 88 4.60 -4.13 -0.22
C SER A 88 4.30 -4.54 -1.66
N SER A 89 5.23 -4.31 -2.59
CA SER A 89 5.07 -4.61 -4.01
C SER A 89 5.27 -6.09 -4.37
N ALA A 90 5.79 -6.91 -3.47
CA ALA A 90 6.03 -8.34 -3.72
C ALA A 90 4.74 -9.12 -4.03
N THR A 91 3.62 -8.77 -3.40
CA THR A 91 2.32 -9.40 -3.63
C THR A 91 1.27 -8.43 -4.20
N ASN A 92 1.62 -7.18 -4.41
CA ASN A 92 0.71 -6.13 -4.87
C ASN A 92 1.31 -5.39 -6.07
N SER A 93 0.74 -5.61 -7.24
CA SER A 93 1.21 -4.95 -8.48
C SER A 93 0.89 -3.44 -8.53
N MET A 94 -0.02 -2.95 -7.67
CA MET A 94 -0.50 -1.56 -7.70
C MET A 94 -0.76 -1.04 -6.27
N PRO A 95 0.27 -0.94 -5.42
CA PRO A 95 0.10 -0.49 -4.04
C PRO A 95 -0.44 0.95 -3.94
N GLU A 96 -0.15 1.83 -4.90
CA GLU A 96 -0.70 3.18 -4.99
C GLU A 96 -2.23 3.19 -5.15
N VAL A 97 -2.77 2.23 -5.89
CA VAL A 97 -4.23 2.08 -6.06
C VAL A 97 -4.85 1.52 -4.78
N CYS A 98 -4.27 0.49 -4.20
CA CYS A 98 -4.74 -0.09 -2.95
C CYS A 98 -4.72 0.92 -1.81
N GLY A 99 -3.64 1.68 -1.65
CA GLY A 99 -3.52 2.72 -0.64
C GLY A 99 -4.52 3.88 -0.80
N SER A 100 -5.06 4.08 -2.01
CA SER A 100 -5.96 5.19 -2.33
C SER A 100 -7.44 4.83 -2.34
N ILE A 101 -7.82 3.64 -2.85
CA ILE A 101 -9.23 3.33 -3.16
C ILE A 101 -9.76 2.01 -2.60
N CYS A 102 -8.94 1.16 -2.00
CA CYS A 102 -9.45 -0.02 -1.32
C CYS A 102 -10.44 0.35 -0.21
N PRO A 103 -11.50 -0.42 0.02
CA PRO A 103 -12.39 -0.26 1.17
C PRO A 103 -11.70 -0.78 2.44
N GLN A 104 -10.69 -0.07 2.91
CA GLN A 104 -9.79 -0.49 4.00
C GLN A 104 -10.53 -0.71 5.32
N ASP A 105 -11.62 0.04 5.54
CA ASP A 105 -12.54 -0.10 6.66
C ASP A 105 -13.23 -1.47 6.74
N ARG A 106 -13.32 -2.17 5.62
CA ARG A 106 -13.90 -3.52 5.51
C ARG A 106 -12.85 -4.62 5.34
N LEU A 107 -11.64 -4.24 4.99
CA LEU A 107 -10.52 -5.15 4.72
C LEU A 107 -9.46 -5.04 5.81
N CYS A 108 -8.27 -4.52 5.47
CA CYS A 108 -7.12 -4.53 6.36
C CYS A 108 -7.32 -3.71 7.64
N GLU A 109 -7.76 -2.45 7.51
CA GLU A 109 -7.91 -1.56 8.67
C GLU A 109 -9.06 -2.00 9.58
N GLY A 110 -10.24 -2.29 9.02
CA GLY A 110 -11.40 -2.72 9.80
C GLY A 110 -11.23 -4.07 10.50
N ASN A 111 -10.32 -4.92 10.04
CA ASN A 111 -9.97 -6.19 10.67
C ASN A 111 -8.66 -6.14 11.46
N CYS A 112 -8.11 -4.95 11.68
CA CYS A 112 -6.94 -4.79 12.54
C CYS A 112 -7.27 -5.20 13.98
N VAL A 113 -6.40 -5.98 14.61
CA VAL A 113 -6.59 -6.43 16.01
C VAL A 113 -6.73 -5.23 16.95
N ILE A 114 -6.00 -4.15 16.69
CA ILE A 114 -6.07 -2.92 17.49
C ILE A 114 -7.43 -2.25 17.35
N GLU A 115 -8.00 -2.21 16.13
CA GLU A 115 -9.37 -1.73 15.89
C GLU A 115 -10.39 -2.57 16.64
N GLN A 116 -10.31 -3.89 16.53
CA GLN A 116 -11.21 -4.82 17.19
C GLN A 116 -11.15 -4.72 18.73
N SER A 117 -10.03 -4.27 19.27
CA SER A 117 -9.86 -4.01 20.70
C SER A 117 -10.33 -2.63 21.16
N GLY A 118 -10.87 -1.80 20.26
CA GLY A 118 -11.41 -0.48 20.57
C GLY A 118 -10.36 0.62 20.75
N HIS A 119 -9.12 0.41 20.28
CA HIS A 119 -8.03 1.39 20.40
C HIS A 119 -7.75 2.18 19.12
N GLY A 120 -8.61 2.05 18.11
CA GLY A 120 -8.42 2.62 16.79
C GLY A 120 -7.45 1.79 15.93
N THR A 121 -7.62 1.86 14.62
CA THR A 121 -6.80 1.10 13.68
C THR A 121 -5.49 1.80 13.35
N VAL A 122 -4.55 1.03 12.83
CA VAL A 122 -3.36 1.58 12.15
C VAL A 122 -3.78 2.17 10.80
N THR A 123 -3.22 3.31 10.43
CA THR A 123 -3.48 3.97 9.14
C THR A 123 -2.73 3.25 8.02
N ILE A 124 -3.23 2.07 7.63
CA ILE A 124 -2.53 1.17 6.70
C ILE A 124 -2.48 1.75 5.30
N GLY A 125 -3.63 2.13 4.74
CA GLY A 125 -3.69 2.60 3.36
C GLY A 125 -2.90 3.88 3.09
N ALA A 126 -2.98 4.87 3.98
CA ALA A 126 -2.22 6.10 3.79
C ALA A 126 -0.71 5.90 3.91
N VAL A 127 -0.26 4.95 4.75
CA VAL A 127 1.15 4.56 4.84
C VAL A 127 1.59 3.82 3.57
N GLU A 128 0.78 2.89 3.04
CA GLU A 128 1.05 2.21 1.77
C GLU A 128 1.20 3.20 0.61
N LYS A 129 0.28 4.17 0.51
CA LYS A 129 0.37 5.25 -0.47
C LYS A 129 1.67 6.07 -0.32
N PHE A 130 2.01 6.44 0.90
CA PHE A 130 3.26 7.18 1.19
C PHE A 130 4.50 6.41 0.74
N ILE A 131 4.59 5.12 1.07
CA ILE A 131 5.72 4.26 0.66
C ILE A 131 5.85 4.25 -0.87
N THR A 132 4.72 4.08 -1.57
CA THR A 132 4.71 3.97 -3.03
C THR A 132 5.05 5.29 -3.69
N ASN A 133 4.51 6.41 -3.23
CA ASN A 133 4.87 7.73 -3.74
C ASN A 133 6.37 8.00 -3.55
N THR A 134 6.89 7.68 -2.35
CA THR A 134 8.32 7.79 -2.06
C THR A 134 9.17 6.93 -3.01
N ALA A 135 8.69 5.72 -3.35
CA ALA A 135 9.38 4.85 -4.29
C ALA A 135 9.45 5.43 -5.71
N TRP A 136 8.37 6.03 -6.19
CA TRP A 136 8.34 6.72 -7.47
C TRP A 136 9.27 7.93 -7.49
N GLU A 137 9.22 8.77 -6.47
CA GLU A 137 10.06 9.98 -6.35
C GLU A 137 11.56 9.66 -6.32
N ASN A 138 11.94 8.55 -5.67
CA ASN A 138 13.33 8.12 -5.55
C ASN A 138 13.78 7.20 -6.70
N GLY A 139 12.92 6.89 -7.69
CA GLY A 139 13.26 6.06 -8.82
C GLY A 139 13.51 4.59 -8.45
N TRP A 140 12.89 4.09 -7.38
CA TRP A 140 13.01 2.67 -6.98
C TRP A 140 12.10 1.74 -7.79
N VAL A 141 11.14 2.32 -8.50
CA VAL A 141 10.23 1.57 -9.39
C VAL A 141 10.94 1.31 -10.69
N GLU A 142 11.44 0.09 -10.87
CA GLU A 142 12.20 -0.30 -12.06
C GLU A 142 11.30 -0.93 -13.13
N PRO A 143 11.65 -0.78 -14.41
CA PRO A 143 10.99 -1.51 -15.50
C PRO A 143 11.10 -3.02 -15.30
N ILE A 144 10.03 -3.75 -15.64
CA ILE A 144 10.01 -5.20 -15.53
C ILE A 144 10.87 -5.82 -16.65
N ASN A 145 11.99 -6.40 -16.25
CA ASN A 145 12.88 -7.16 -17.13
C ASN A 145 12.80 -8.64 -16.73
N PRO A 146 12.10 -9.50 -17.51
CA PRO A 146 11.99 -10.90 -17.21
C PRO A 146 13.34 -11.62 -17.34
N ILE A 147 13.50 -12.70 -16.58
CA ILE A 147 14.72 -13.53 -16.65
C ILE A 147 14.89 -14.14 -18.06
N SER A 148 13.79 -14.48 -18.72
CA SER A 148 13.78 -15.02 -20.07
C SER A 148 12.55 -14.56 -20.84
N GLU A 149 12.73 -14.27 -22.13
CA GLU A 149 11.63 -13.92 -23.03
C GLU A 149 10.96 -15.18 -23.56
N LEU A 150 9.63 -15.24 -23.44
CA LEU A 150 8.83 -16.29 -24.05
C LEU A 150 8.44 -15.91 -25.49
N LYS A 151 8.22 -16.91 -26.33
CA LYS A 151 7.75 -16.69 -27.72
C LYS A 151 6.26 -16.37 -27.79
N GLN A 152 5.51 -16.68 -26.74
CA GLN A 152 4.09 -16.46 -26.67
C GLN A 152 3.79 -15.00 -26.35
N SER A 153 2.70 -14.49 -26.90
CA SER A 153 2.20 -13.15 -26.63
C SER A 153 0.78 -13.19 -26.09
N VAL A 154 0.44 -12.19 -25.26
CA VAL A 154 -0.89 -12.03 -24.67
C VAL A 154 -1.43 -10.66 -25.02
N GLY A 155 -2.66 -10.63 -25.57
CA GLY A 155 -3.41 -9.39 -25.81
C GLY A 155 -4.32 -9.07 -24.62
N ILE A 156 -4.22 -7.85 -24.08
CA ILE A 156 -5.05 -7.37 -22.98
C ILE A 156 -5.94 -6.22 -23.47
N ILE A 157 -7.24 -6.37 -23.33
CA ILE A 157 -8.22 -5.34 -23.71
C ILE A 157 -8.68 -4.62 -22.45
N GLY A 158 -8.30 -3.36 -22.32
CA GLY A 158 -8.59 -2.50 -21.18
C GLY A 158 -7.37 -2.22 -20.30
N ALA A 159 -7.16 -0.95 -19.98
CA ALA A 159 -6.04 -0.46 -19.15
C ALA A 159 -6.52 0.04 -17.78
N GLY A 160 -7.55 -0.57 -17.23
CA GLY A 160 -7.90 -0.40 -15.83
C GLY A 160 -6.96 -1.19 -14.91
N PRO A 161 -7.08 -1.06 -13.58
CA PRO A 161 -6.21 -1.72 -12.62
C PRO A 161 -6.05 -3.22 -12.87
N ALA A 162 -7.13 -3.93 -13.22
CA ALA A 162 -7.09 -5.36 -13.50
C ALA A 162 -6.23 -5.69 -14.74
N GLY A 163 -6.40 -4.92 -15.83
CA GLY A 163 -5.61 -5.14 -17.06
C GLY A 163 -4.14 -4.82 -16.88
N ILE A 164 -3.83 -3.75 -16.15
CA ILE A 164 -2.45 -3.35 -15.87
C ILE A 164 -1.78 -4.38 -14.93
N ALA A 165 -2.46 -4.83 -13.89
CA ALA A 165 -1.94 -5.85 -12.98
C ALA A 165 -1.69 -7.17 -13.74
N ALA A 166 -2.63 -7.61 -14.60
CA ALA A 166 -2.43 -8.79 -15.44
C ALA A 166 -1.24 -8.63 -16.39
N ALA A 167 -1.08 -7.44 -17.00
CA ALA A 167 0.07 -7.14 -17.86
C ALA A 167 1.39 -7.24 -17.09
N MET A 168 1.42 -6.71 -15.88
CA MET A 168 2.58 -6.73 -15.01
C MET A 168 3.01 -8.15 -14.67
N GLU A 169 2.09 -8.97 -14.17
CA GLU A 169 2.40 -10.35 -13.78
C GLU A 169 2.81 -11.21 -14.98
N LEU A 170 2.10 -11.12 -16.09
CA LEU A 170 2.46 -11.84 -17.30
C LEU A 170 3.83 -11.38 -17.86
N ARG A 171 4.15 -10.10 -17.73
CA ARG A 171 5.46 -9.58 -18.15
C ARG A 171 6.60 -10.10 -17.28
N LYS A 172 6.40 -10.23 -15.98
CA LYS A 172 7.36 -10.87 -15.05
C LYS A 172 7.68 -12.31 -15.49
N GLU A 173 6.66 -13.03 -15.95
CA GLU A 173 6.81 -14.41 -16.45
C GLU A 173 7.46 -14.49 -17.86
N GLY A 174 7.71 -13.36 -18.53
CA GLY A 174 8.39 -13.30 -19.80
C GLY A 174 7.48 -13.23 -21.03
N TYR A 175 6.17 -13.13 -20.87
CA TYR A 175 5.26 -13.00 -22.01
C TYR A 175 5.43 -11.64 -22.70
N GLN A 176 5.28 -11.62 -24.03
CA GLN A 176 5.13 -10.38 -24.78
C GLN A 176 3.72 -9.84 -24.60
N ILE A 177 3.57 -8.58 -24.16
CA ILE A 177 2.27 -8.00 -23.82
C ILE A 177 1.86 -6.95 -24.85
N TRP A 178 0.65 -7.10 -25.35
CA TRP A 178 -0.02 -6.12 -26.22
C TRP A 178 -1.24 -5.57 -25.47
N ALA A 179 -1.14 -4.34 -24.98
CA ALA A 179 -2.25 -3.68 -24.29
C ALA A 179 -3.06 -2.80 -25.26
N PHE A 180 -4.32 -3.09 -25.42
CA PHE A 180 -5.24 -2.33 -26.27
C PHE A 180 -6.06 -1.35 -25.41
N LEU A 181 -5.78 -0.07 -25.58
CA LEU A 181 -6.52 1.02 -24.97
C LEU A 181 -7.71 1.38 -25.88
N ASN A 182 -8.94 1.22 -25.40
CA ASN A 182 -10.08 1.76 -26.09
C ASN A 182 -10.11 3.29 -25.87
N ARG A 183 -9.87 4.07 -26.93
CA ARG A 183 -9.90 5.54 -26.89
C ARG A 183 -11.29 6.17 -26.72
N ARG A 184 -12.32 5.39 -26.51
CA ARG A 184 -13.64 5.94 -26.15
C ARG A 184 -13.71 6.13 -24.64
N VAL A 185 -13.09 7.18 -24.16
CA VAL A 185 -13.42 7.76 -22.86
C VAL A 185 -14.63 8.68 -23.14
N PHE A 186 -15.70 8.46 -22.40
CA PHE A 186 -16.90 9.29 -22.42
C PHE A 186 -16.59 10.73 -22.05
#